data_99d8b59f381cd4d3f0797171a20d2185
#
_entry.id   99d8b59f381cd4d3f0797171a20d2185
#
_cell.length_a   1.000
_cell.length_b   1.000
_cell.length_c   1.000
_cell.angle_alpha   90.00
_cell.angle_beta   90.00
_cell.angle_gamma   90.00
#
_symmetry.space_group_name_H-M   'P 1'
#
loop_
_entity.id
_entity.type
_entity.pdbx_description
1 polymer ?
#
loop_
_entity_poly.entity_id
_entity_poly.type
_entity_poly.pdbx_seq_one_letter_code
_entity_poly.pdbx_strand_id
1 'polypeptide(L)'
;MKRITVLLAILLAAQIGFAQEEVAIEQNINQRINKLEINSGWDVHLIHHEADSGYRVAIITEEDLAARAYNVQLCNVKDQTLTILENTQLPRGTVVEIEGPMTFGQINLLNNATAEADYVVASAASVSEKETNLHLRKNASLLVKHYHIPSKENSPVMDVWDQARLTIDTISGEGDAVVNTYAGADFQYGINALHGKITLSEYDKTGNWPNWPYQHKDCRVIKTKEVDGELVTTDRRKVWNDALFLEVGIGLLHGNKPTNPNSPFLQSSTLTVNMGLSTYFNLGNRWGLKTGLLWNENRKSLCHQVKYENNELVVIDGQGDYQRNRLYNLYMGIPVSLSYYLGKKQTESVSLDLYCGRLLGETLVTSKDPTKPFGLVLFPGTKDHLDNVFNPWKLEIGLSFNTQHLGIIHGLRVFTNLLPEYKPGVTTDKFRSVGVEIKL
;
A
#
# COMPACT_ATOMS: atom_id res chain seq x y z
N MET A 1 -5.58 50.30 58.25
CA MET A 1 -6.86 49.69 57.90
C MET A 1 -7.09 49.60 56.38
N LYS A 2 -6.90 50.65 55.55
CA LYS A 2 -7.16 50.57 54.09
C LYS A 2 -6.35 49.52 53.29
N ARG A 3 -5.16 49.09 53.74
CA ARG A 3 -4.35 48.08 53.05
C ARG A 3 -4.79 46.64 53.32
N ILE A 4 -5.42 46.37 54.45
CA ILE A 4 -5.93 45.05 54.82
C ILE A 4 -7.25 44.77 54.07
N THR A 5 -8.08 45.80 53.84
CA THR A 5 -9.34 45.66 53.11
C THR A 5 -9.09 45.38 51.61
N VAL A 6 -8.03 45.94 51.00
CA VAL A 6 -7.66 45.66 49.62
C VAL A 6 -7.09 44.24 49.47
N LEU A 7 -6.32 43.75 50.42
CA LEU A 7 -5.80 42.38 50.41
C LEU A 7 -6.91 41.34 50.58
N LEU A 8 -7.91 41.61 51.45
CA LEU A 8 -9.08 40.75 51.63
C LEU A 8 -9.98 40.77 50.39
N ALA A 9 -10.13 41.89 49.71
CA ALA A 9 -10.88 41.98 48.46
C ALA A 9 -10.18 41.26 47.30
N ILE A 10 -8.84 41.28 47.23
CA ILE A 10 -8.07 40.53 46.26
C ILE A 10 -8.11 39.02 46.58
N LEU A 11 -8.06 38.61 47.84
CA LEU A 11 -8.22 37.23 48.26
C LEU A 11 -9.65 36.69 48.02
N LEU A 12 -10.68 37.52 48.24
CA LEU A 12 -12.06 37.17 47.87
C LEU A 12 -12.26 37.15 46.35
N ALA A 13 -11.65 38.08 45.61
CA ALA A 13 -11.74 38.04 44.15
C ALA A 13 -10.95 36.87 43.52
N ALA A 14 -9.91 36.40 44.19
CA ALA A 14 -9.19 35.18 43.78
C ALA A 14 -9.96 33.85 44.09
N GLN A 15 -10.97 33.92 44.93
CA GLN A 15 -11.88 32.78 45.19
C GLN A 15 -13.12 32.76 44.27
N ILE A 16 -13.39 33.84 43.53
CA ILE A 16 -14.53 33.95 42.60
C ILE A 16 -14.02 33.77 41.18
N GLY A 17 -13.33 32.66 40.89
CA GLY A 17 -12.80 32.52 39.54
C GLY A 17 -12.46 31.11 39.06
N PHE A 18 -12.70 30.13 39.87
CA PHE A 18 -12.66 28.77 39.42
C PHE A 18 -14.14 28.30 39.34
N ALA A 19 -14.69 28.28 38.15
CA ALA A 19 -15.91 27.50 37.89
C ALA A 19 -15.63 26.09 38.42
N GLN A 20 -16.40 25.66 39.41
CA GLN A 20 -16.25 24.36 39.98
C GLN A 20 -16.88 23.40 38.97
N GLU A 21 -16.09 22.55 38.35
CA GLU A 21 -16.60 21.49 37.48
C GLU A 21 -17.49 20.58 38.32
N GLU A 22 -18.73 20.42 37.90
CA GLU A 22 -19.71 19.52 38.56
C GLU A 22 -20.07 18.36 37.68
N VAL A 23 -20.30 17.22 38.28
CA VAL A 23 -20.90 16.07 37.60
C VAL A 23 -22.40 16.38 37.36
N ALA A 24 -22.75 16.66 36.13
CA ALA A 24 -24.12 17.03 35.78
C ALA A 24 -25.05 15.83 35.64
N ILE A 25 -24.57 14.75 35.06
CA ILE A 25 -25.29 13.50 34.85
C ILE A 25 -24.33 12.35 35.12
N GLU A 26 -24.81 11.35 35.83
CA GLU A 26 -24.10 10.11 36.08
C GLU A 26 -25.02 8.91 35.79
N GLN A 27 -24.47 7.96 35.02
CA GLN A 27 -25.16 6.70 34.70
C GLN A 27 -24.23 5.53 35.00
N ASN A 28 -24.68 4.65 35.91
CA ASN A 28 -23.96 3.43 36.25
C ASN A 28 -24.46 2.26 35.40
N ILE A 29 -23.52 1.56 34.76
CA ILE A 29 -23.78 0.42 33.85
C ILE A 29 -23.21 -0.84 34.50
N ASN A 30 -24.09 -1.67 35.09
CA ASN A 30 -23.72 -2.87 35.83
C ASN A 30 -23.69 -4.12 34.92
N GLN A 31 -23.19 -4.00 33.71
CA GLN A 31 -23.07 -5.11 32.79
C GLN A 31 -21.74 -5.06 32.04
N ARG A 32 -21.30 -6.21 31.58
CA ARG A 32 -20.09 -6.30 30.77
C ARG A 32 -20.34 -5.60 29.44
N ILE A 33 -19.43 -4.67 29.09
CA ILE A 33 -19.39 -4.01 27.79
C ILE A 33 -18.23 -4.58 27.00
N ASN A 34 -18.52 -5.00 25.77
CA ASN A 34 -17.52 -5.55 24.86
C ASN A 34 -17.13 -4.55 23.77
N LYS A 35 -18.04 -3.63 23.43
CA LYS A 35 -17.84 -2.64 22.39
C LYS A 35 -18.20 -1.24 22.89
N LEU A 36 -17.32 -0.28 22.59
CA LEU A 36 -17.56 1.14 22.82
C LEU A 36 -17.67 1.87 21.49
N GLU A 37 -18.76 2.64 21.32
CA GLU A 37 -18.96 3.53 20.18
C GLU A 37 -19.09 4.97 20.67
N ILE A 38 -18.25 5.86 20.11
CA ILE A 38 -18.23 7.29 20.45
C ILE A 38 -18.58 8.10 19.18
N ASN A 39 -19.64 8.86 19.27
CA ASN A 39 -20.05 9.80 18.21
C ASN A 39 -19.59 11.22 18.52
N SER A 40 -19.80 12.13 17.57
CA SER A 40 -19.29 13.50 17.60
C SER A 40 -19.85 14.39 18.72
N GLY A 41 -19.12 15.45 19.00
CA GLY A 41 -19.57 16.55 19.84
C GLY A 41 -19.16 16.50 21.31
N TRP A 42 -18.47 15.45 21.71
CA TRP A 42 -17.93 15.29 23.07
C TRP A 42 -16.41 15.21 23.05
N ASP A 43 -15.78 15.61 24.17
CA ASP A 43 -14.43 15.18 24.56
C ASP A 43 -14.59 14.03 25.56
N VAL A 44 -14.19 12.83 25.17
CA VAL A 44 -14.42 11.63 25.97
C VAL A 44 -13.14 11.22 26.68
N HIS A 45 -13.19 11.14 28.02
CA HIS A 45 -12.08 10.65 28.83
C HIS A 45 -12.38 9.22 29.31
N LEU A 46 -11.53 8.28 28.91
CA LEU A 46 -11.61 6.87 29.29
C LEU A 46 -10.63 6.64 30.44
N ILE A 47 -11.18 6.46 31.64
CA ILE A 47 -10.43 6.34 32.88
C ILE A 47 -10.44 4.88 33.33
N HIS A 48 -9.26 4.26 33.36
CA HIS A 48 -9.12 2.88 33.81
C HIS A 48 -9.31 2.76 35.32
N HIS A 49 -10.17 1.84 35.71
CA HIS A 49 -10.38 1.47 37.11
C HIS A 49 -10.38 -0.06 37.24
N GLU A 50 -9.65 -0.59 38.21
CA GLU A 50 -9.50 -2.05 38.42
C GLU A 50 -10.74 -2.72 39.02
N ALA A 51 -11.87 -2.02 39.18
CA ALA A 51 -13.07 -2.60 39.73
C ALA A 51 -13.67 -3.67 38.79
N ASP A 52 -14.00 -4.83 39.35
CA ASP A 52 -14.38 -6.06 38.64
C ASP A 52 -15.68 -6.00 37.83
N SER A 53 -16.49 -4.96 37.96
CA SER A 53 -17.77 -4.92 37.24
C SER A 53 -18.38 -3.54 37.13
N GLY A 54 -18.63 -3.13 35.90
CA GLY A 54 -19.44 -1.98 35.58
C GLY A 54 -18.67 -0.79 35.09
N TYR A 55 -19.40 0.13 34.49
CA TYR A 55 -18.90 1.38 33.99
C TYR A 55 -19.69 2.52 34.59
N ARG A 56 -19.02 3.60 34.92
CA ARG A 56 -19.61 4.89 35.26
C ARG A 56 -19.45 5.81 34.05
N VAL A 57 -20.53 6.37 33.57
CA VAL A 57 -20.54 7.36 32.48
C VAL A 57 -21.11 8.65 33.03
N ALA A 58 -20.32 9.72 32.96
CA ALA A 58 -20.71 11.02 33.54
C ALA A 58 -20.46 12.17 32.58
N ILE A 59 -21.32 13.18 32.57
CA ILE A 59 -21.05 14.48 31.93
C ILE A 59 -20.40 15.39 32.96
N ILE A 60 -19.22 15.90 32.64
CA ILE A 60 -18.53 16.92 33.42
C ILE A 60 -18.72 18.27 32.74
N THR A 61 -19.29 19.22 33.47
CA THR A 61 -19.59 20.54 32.92
C THR A 61 -19.57 21.60 34.00
N GLU A 62 -19.59 22.86 33.59
CA GLU A 62 -19.77 23.97 34.54
C GLU A 62 -21.19 23.98 35.10
N GLU A 63 -21.34 24.50 36.33
CA GLU A 63 -22.61 24.56 37.06
C GLU A 63 -23.74 25.17 36.24
N ASP A 64 -23.47 26.21 35.48
CA ASP A 64 -24.44 26.92 34.61
C ASP A 64 -25.03 26.04 33.49
N LEU A 65 -24.33 25.00 33.09
CA LEU A 65 -24.74 24.06 32.04
C LEU A 65 -25.35 22.76 32.59
N ALA A 66 -25.18 22.49 33.87
CA ALA A 66 -25.67 21.27 34.51
C ALA A 66 -27.18 21.09 34.33
N ALA A 67 -27.95 22.15 34.48
CA ALA A 67 -29.43 22.12 34.29
C ALA A 67 -29.83 21.75 32.84
N ARG A 68 -29.02 22.12 31.85
CA ARG A 68 -29.25 21.78 30.43
C ARG A 68 -28.85 20.33 30.14
N ALA A 69 -27.81 19.84 30.81
CA ALA A 69 -27.32 18.48 30.68
C ALA A 69 -28.33 17.44 31.15
N TYR A 70 -29.19 17.77 32.10
CA TYR A 70 -30.23 16.88 32.64
C TYR A 70 -31.19 16.32 31.59
N ASN A 71 -31.36 16.99 30.47
CA ASN A 71 -32.26 16.58 29.38
C ASN A 71 -31.52 15.87 28.24
N VAL A 72 -30.20 15.64 28.36
CA VAL A 72 -29.40 14.99 27.34
C VAL A 72 -29.45 13.50 27.52
N GLN A 73 -29.85 12.77 26.50
CA GLN A 73 -29.64 11.34 26.46
C GLN A 73 -28.17 11.06 26.11
N LEU A 74 -27.36 10.76 27.13
CA LEU A 74 -25.90 10.63 26.98
C LEU A 74 -25.51 9.36 26.26
N CYS A 75 -26.02 8.24 26.69
CA CYS A 75 -25.60 6.94 26.15
C CYS A 75 -26.75 5.95 26.02
N ASN A 76 -26.48 4.91 25.28
CA ASN A 76 -27.37 3.75 25.13
C ASN A 76 -26.54 2.47 25.24
N VAL A 77 -27.10 1.46 25.85
CA VAL A 77 -26.46 0.14 25.98
C VAL A 77 -27.35 -0.90 25.33
N LYS A 78 -26.84 -1.54 24.28
CA LYS A 78 -27.51 -2.61 23.56
C LYS A 78 -26.49 -3.67 23.12
N ASP A 79 -26.82 -4.93 23.32
CA ASP A 79 -26.01 -6.07 22.87
C ASP A 79 -24.52 -5.97 23.28
N GLN A 80 -24.27 -5.62 24.55
CA GLN A 80 -22.93 -5.36 25.11
C GLN A 80 -22.16 -4.21 24.44
N THR A 81 -22.85 -3.37 23.68
CA THR A 81 -22.29 -2.14 23.09
C THR A 81 -22.73 -0.95 23.89
N LEU A 82 -21.78 -0.18 24.40
CA LEU A 82 -22.01 1.15 24.95
C LEU A 82 -21.81 2.18 23.83
N THR A 83 -22.88 2.89 23.50
CA THR A 83 -22.84 3.95 22.49
C THR A 83 -23.01 5.31 23.17
N ILE A 84 -21.99 6.16 23.06
CA ILE A 84 -22.11 7.58 23.41
C ILE A 84 -22.76 8.28 22.23
N LEU A 85 -23.92 8.85 22.46
CA LEU A 85 -24.75 9.48 21.42
C LEU A 85 -24.15 10.83 20.98
N GLU A 86 -24.51 11.29 19.80
CA GLU A 86 -24.05 12.58 19.30
C GLU A 86 -24.53 13.73 20.18
N ASN A 87 -23.61 14.65 20.53
CA ASN A 87 -23.96 15.85 21.28
C ASN A 87 -24.57 16.91 20.35
N THR A 88 -25.84 17.19 20.51
CA THR A 88 -26.57 18.23 19.76
C THR A 88 -27.08 19.39 20.63
N GLN A 89 -26.90 19.31 21.95
CA GLN A 89 -27.56 20.21 22.92
C GLN A 89 -26.59 21.02 23.76
N LEU A 90 -25.39 20.49 24.04
CA LEU A 90 -24.39 21.15 24.86
C LEU A 90 -23.26 21.72 23.96
N PRO A 91 -22.44 22.63 24.47
CA PRO A 91 -21.28 23.13 23.75
C PRO A 91 -20.38 21.98 23.27
N ARG A 92 -19.76 22.14 22.10
CA ARG A 92 -18.77 21.18 21.61
C ARG A 92 -17.60 21.13 22.56
N GLY A 93 -17.07 19.94 22.81
CA GLY A 93 -15.96 19.74 23.75
C GLY A 93 -16.44 19.62 25.21
N THR A 94 -17.75 19.50 25.47
CA THR A 94 -18.22 19.08 26.80
C THR A 94 -17.65 17.71 27.11
N VAL A 95 -17.05 17.56 28.29
CA VAL A 95 -16.35 16.36 28.71
C VAL A 95 -17.34 15.27 29.14
N VAL A 96 -17.11 14.06 28.67
CA VAL A 96 -17.75 12.84 29.14
C VAL A 96 -16.69 11.93 29.71
N GLU A 97 -16.79 11.58 30.96
CA GLU A 97 -15.93 10.59 31.61
C GLU A 97 -16.58 9.21 31.56
N ILE A 98 -15.80 8.22 31.17
CA ILE A 98 -16.16 6.80 31.23
C ILE A 98 -15.12 6.11 32.10
N GLU A 99 -15.51 5.73 33.31
CA GLU A 99 -14.66 4.97 34.23
C GLU A 99 -15.03 3.49 34.18
N GLY A 100 -14.03 2.62 34.17
CA GLY A 100 -14.26 1.19 34.18
C GLY A 100 -13.02 0.36 33.83
N PRO A 101 -13.18 -0.95 33.60
CA PRO A 101 -12.03 -1.85 33.37
C PRO A 101 -11.28 -1.63 32.06
N MET A 102 -11.76 -0.81 31.14
CA MET A 102 -11.15 -0.49 29.84
C MET A 102 -10.67 -1.71 29.03
N THR A 103 -11.36 -2.83 29.18
CA THR A 103 -11.10 -4.09 28.48
C THR A 103 -12.11 -4.29 27.34
N PHE A 104 -12.13 -3.35 26.40
CA PHE A 104 -13.03 -3.45 25.26
C PHE A 104 -12.45 -4.36 24.17
N GLY A 105 -13.30 -5.23 23.62
CA GLY A 105 -12.97 -5.94 22.40
C GLY A 105 -12.89 -5.03 21.19
N GLN A 106 -13.71 -3.96 21.17
CA GLN A 106 -13.74 -2.99 20.10
C GLN A 106 -14.01 -1.58 20.61
N ILE A 107 -13.26 -0.59 20.12
CA ILE A 107 -13.51 0.85 20.33
C ILE A 107 -13.67 1.50 18.97
N ASN A 108 -14.83 2.13 18.73
CA ASN A 108 -15.14 2.83 17.49
C ASN A 108 -15.30 4.32 17.77
N LEU A 109 -14.51 5.15 17.10
CA LEU A 109 -14.68 6.62 17.08
C LEU A 109 -15.13 7.07 15.69
N LEU A 110 -16.21 7.83 15.64
CA LEU A 110 -16.88 8.23 14.40
C LEU A 110 -17.10 9.75 14.35
N ASN A 111 -17.11 10.32 13.14
CA ASN A 111 -17.64 11.66 12.86
C ASN A 111 -17.04 12.78 13.73
N ASN A 112 -15.73 13.01 13.69
CA ASN A 112 -15.02 14.01 14.50
C ASN A 112 -15.11 13.79 16.03
N ALA A 113 -15.31 12.55 16.47
CA ALA A 113 -15.23 12.21 17.88
C ALA A 113 -13.79 12.38 18.40
N THR A 114 -13.67 12.89 19.62
CA THR A 114 -12.38 13.04 20.31
C THR A 114 -12.42 12.22 21.59
N ALA A 115 -11.38 11.42 21.81
CA ALA A 115 -11.23 10.67 23.04
C ALA A 115 -9.79 10.60 23.51
N GLU A 116 -9.61 10.58 24.83
CA GLU A 116 -8.35 10.32 25.52
C GLU A 116 -8.57 9.12 26.48
N ALA A 117 -7.64 8.16 26.44
CA ALA A 117 -7.67 6.98 27.30
C ALA A 117 -6.36 6.89 28.09
N ASP A 118 -6.44 6.76 29.40
CA ASP A 118 -5.26 6.57 30.24
C ASP A 118 -4.65 5.18 30.03
N TYR A 119 -5.50 4.16 29.98
CA TYR A 119 -5.06 2.77 29.84
C TYR A 119 -6.10 1.95 29.08
N VAL A 120 -5.69 1.21 28.08
CA VAL A 120 -6.54 0.29 27.32
C VAL A 120 -5.88 -1.08 27.24
N VAL A 121 -6.64 -2.12 27.54
CA VAL A 121 -6.19 -3.51 27.42
C VAL A 121 -6.85 -4.15 26.21
N ALA A 122 -6.04 -4.68 25.29
CA ALA A 122 -6.55 -5.47 24.17
C ALA A 122 -7.19 -6.75 24.70
N SER A 123 -8.50 -6.90 24.53
CA SER A 123 -9.22 -8.10 24.97
C SER A 123 -9.19 -9.20 23.91
N ALA A 124 -8.80 -10.42 24.30
CA ALA A 124 -8.83 -11.59 23.43
C ALA A 124 -10.25 -12.08 23.11
N ALA A 125 -11.24 -11.68 23.89
CA ALA A 125 -12.55 -12.35 23.93
C ALA A 125 -13.47 -12.04 22.75
N SER A 126 -13.08 -11.18 21.80
CA SER A 126 -13.99 -10.69 20.77
C SER A 126 -13.44 -10.69 19.36
N VAL A 127 -12.21 -11.10 19.16
CA VAL A 127 -11.64 -11.08 17.82
C VAL A 127 -12.09 -12.32 17.07
N SER A 128 -13.28 -12.25 16.46
CA SER A 128 -13.47 -13.01 15.24
C SER A 128 -12.42 -12.48 14.25
N GLU A 129 -11.83 -13.31 13.41
CA GLU A 129 -10.75 -12.96 12.47
C GLU A 129 -11.01 -11.72 11.56
N LYS A 130 -12.11 -11.00 11.78
CA LYS A 130 -12.61 -9.88 10.98
C LYS A 130 -12.90 -8.60 11.75
N GLU A 131 -12.81 -8.58 13.06
CA GLU A 131 -13.17 -7.40 13.86
C GLU A 131 -11.92 -6.63 14.30
N THR A 132 -11.95 -5.32 14.05
CA THR A 132 -10.88 -4.40 14.44
C THR A 132 -11.07 -3.96 15.90
N ASN A 133 -10.00 -3.97 16.69
CA ASN A 133 -10.05 -3.54 18.08
C ASN A 133 -10.22 -2.02 18.23
N LEU A 134 -9.50 -1.24 17.39
CA LEU A 134 -9.67 0.21 17.31
C LEU A 134 -10.07 0.60 15.89
N HIS A 135 -11.18 1.31 15.78
CA HIS A 135 -11.69 1.74 14.49
C HIS A 135 -12.04 3.23 14.52
N LEU A 136 -11.26 4.04 13.82
CA LEU A 136 -11.39 5.49 13.77
C LEU A 136 -11.75 5.94 12.36
N ARG A 137 -12.77 6.81 12.23
CA ARG A 137 -13.22 7.34 10.93
C ARG A 137 -13.57 8.82 10.98
N LYS A 138 -13.46 9.48 9.80
CA LYS A 138 -13.97 10.84 9.55
C LYS A 138 -13.45 11.86 10.57
N ASN A 139 -12.14 12.10 10.53
CA ASN A 139 -11.45 13.05 11.42
C ASN A 139 -11.55 12.73 12.92
N ALA A 140 -11.92 11.52 13.30
CA ALA A 140 -11.91 11.13 14.70
C ALA A 140 -10.48 11.14 15.27
N SER A 141 -10.33 11.45 16.55
CA SER A 141 -9.03 11.49 17.23
C SER A 141 -9.06 10.68 18.52
N LEU A 142 -8.10 9.77 18.66
CA LEU A 142 -7.91 9.00 19.89
C LEU A 142 -6.47 9.12 20.36
N LEU A 143 -6.30 9.55 21.59
CA LEU A 143 -5.04 9.49 22.32
C LEU A 143 -5.14 8.37 23.37
N VAL A 144 -4.23 7.41 23.34
CA VAL A 144 -4.11 6.35 24.34
C VAL A 144 -2.76 6.50 25.03
N LYS A 145 -2.73 6.80 26.32
CA LYS A 145 -1.47 6.93 27.08
C LYS A 145 -0.76 5.58 27.20
N HIS A 146 -1.51 4.52 27.48
CA HIS A 146 -0.94 3.19 27.58
C HIS A 146 -1.86 2.13 26.96
N TYR A 147 -1.40 1.46 25.90
CA TYR A 147 -2.08 0.35 25.26
C TYR A 147 -1.38 -0.97 25.56
N HIS A 148 -2.05 -1.87 26.25
CA HIS A 148 -1.48 -3.13 26.70
C HIS A 148 -2.02 -4.34 25.95
N ILE A 149 -1.14 -5.21 25.44
CA ILE A 149 -1.47 -6.46 24.74
C ILE A 149 -1.04 -7.65 25.60
N PRO A 150 -1.96 -8.25 26.36
CA PRO A 150 -1.59 -9.15 27.45
C PRO A 150 -1.05 -10.51 27.01
N SER A 151 -1.28 -10.94 25.77
CA SER A 151 -0.95 -12.31 25.33
C SER A 151 -0.43 -12.32 23.90
N LYS A 152 0.45 -13.30 23.57
CA LYS A 152 0.93 -13.56 22.21
C LYS A 152 -0.17 -14.01 21.24
N GLU A 153 -1.26 -14.55 21.77
CA GLU A 153 -2.42 -14.95 20.99
C GLU A 153 -3.29 -13.75 20.59
N ASN A 154 -3.09 -12.62 21.25
CA ASN A 154 -3.78 -11.38 20.93
C ASN A 154 -2.98 -10.62 19.88
N SER A 155 -3.59 -10.40 18.74
CA SER A 155 -3.04 -9.55 17.67
C SER A 155 -4.07 -8.49 17.30
N PRO A 156 -4.23 -7.43 18.15
CA PRO A 156 -5.21 -6.40 17.88
C PRO A 156 -4.95 -5.73 16.54
N VAL A 157 -6.04 -5.48 15.82
CA VAL A 157 -6.05 -4.74 14.57
C VAL A 157 -6.60 -3.34 14.84
N MET A 158 -5.91 -2.33 14.36
CA MET A 158 -6.27 -0.92 14.49
C MET A 158 -6.44 -0.34 13.09
N ASP A 159 -7.65 0.09 12.76
CA ASP A 159 -7.96 0.69 11.47
C ASP A 159 -8.24 2.18 11.61
N VAL A 160 -7.45 3.01 10.95
CA VAL A 160 -7.54 4.47 10.99
C VAL A 160 -7.83 5.00 9.60
N TRP A 161 -8.99 5.66 9.42
CA TRP A 161 -9.55 6.06 8.12
C TRP A 161 -9.82 7.56 8.03
N ASP A 162 -9.89 8.09 6.82
CA ASP A 162 -10.50 9.38 6.51
C ASP A 162 -9.99 10.54 7.39
N GLN A 163 -8.68 10.76 7.39
CA GLN A 163 -8.01 11.83 8.16
C GLN A 163 -8.13 11.68 9.69
N ALA A 164 -8.58 10.54 10.19
CA ALA A 164 -8.58 10.26 11.61
C ALA A 164 -7.15 10.12 12.15
N ARG A 165 -6.99 10.37 13.44
CA ARG A 165 -5.70 10.31 14.13
C ARG A 165 -5.74 9.34 15.30
N LEU A 166 -4.77 8.42 15.34
CA LEU A 166 -4.51 7.55 16.48
C LEU A 166 -3.11 7.86 17.04
N THR A 167 -3.04 8.25 18.28
CA THR A 167 -1.77 8.44 19.00
C THR A 167 -1.73 7.50 20.18
N ILE A 168 -0.64 6.76 20.35
CA ILE A 168 -0.42 5.86 21.48
C ILE A 168 0.92 6.19 22.10
N ASP A 169 0.95 6.70 23.34
CA ASP A 169 2.21 7.08 23.99
C ASP A 169 3.07 5.87 24.31
N THR A 170 2.47 4.80 24.83
CA THR A 170 3.18 3.56 25.16
C THR A 170 2.38 2.35 24.70
N ILE A 171 3.01 1.48 23.91
CA ILE A 171 2.47 0.15 23.57
C ILE A 171 3.32 -0.89 24.29
N SER A 172 2.68 -1.78 25.06
CA SER A 172 3.39 -2.79 25.83
C SER A 172 2.70 -4.17 25.76
N GLY A 173 3.43 -5.20 26.19
CA GLY A 173 2.90 -6.56 26.34
C GLY A 173 3.56 -7.60 25.46
N GLU A 174 2.92 -8.78 25.33
CA GLU A 174 3.50 -9.98 24.72
C GLU A 174 3.08 -10.21 23.26
N GLY A 175 1.96 -9.60 22.82
CA GLY A 175 1.37 -9.85 21.49
C GLY A 175 1.94 -8.97 20.39
N ASP A 176 1.51 -9.27 19.16
CA ASP A 176 1.77 -8.43 17.97
C ASP A 176 0.64 -7.38 17.82
N ALA A 177 0.91 -6.25 17.20
CA ALA A 177 -0.09 -5.26 16.81
C ALA A 177 -0.09 -5.05 15.28
N VAL A 178 -1.27 -4.91 14.70
CA VAL A 178 -1.44 -4.56 13.28
C VAL A 178 -2.16 -3.21 13.20
N VAL A 179 -1.56 -2.26 12.52
CA VAL A 179 -2.13 -0.94 12.30
C VAL A 179 -2.29 -0.71 10.81
N ASN A 180 -3.51 -0.39 10.39
CA ASN A 180 -3.83 -0.05 9.01
C ASN A 180 -4.24 1.42 8.96
N THR A 181 -3.55 2.23 8.17
CA THR A 181 -3.90 3.64 7.93
C THR A 181 -4.34 3.84 6.49
N TYR A 182 -5.39 4.64 6.29
CA TYR A 182 -6.01 4.87 4.99
C TYR A 182 -6.16 6.36 4.72
N ALA A 183 -5.93 6.78 3.49
CA ALA A 183 -6.27 8.11 2.94
C ALA A 183 -6.10 9.32 3.87
N GLY A 184 -4.86 9.61 4.24
CA GLY A 184 -4.53 10.79 5.05
C GLY A 184 -4.74 10.62 6.55
N ALA A 185 -5.08 9.40 6.99
CA ALA A 185 -5.09 9.06 8.41
C ALA A 185 -3.66 9.07 8.97
N ASP A 186 -3.55 9.36 10.26
CA ASP A 186 -2.27 9.49 10.97
C ASP A 186 -2.21 8.51 12.14
N PHE A 187 -1.09 7.80 12.26
CA PHE A 187 -0.77 6.95 13.40
C PHE A 187 0.57 7.35 13.97
N GLN A 188 0.59 7.63 15.26
CA GLN A 188 1.79 7.97 15.99
C GLN A 188 1.91 7.09 17.23
N TYR A 189 3.13 6.73 17.58
CA TYR A 189 3.43 6.05 18.83
C TYR A 189 4.70 6.61 19.46
N GLY A 190 4.78 6.59 20.78
CA GLY A 190 5.94 7.03 21.54
C GLY A 190 6.87 5.85 21.86
N ILE A 191 6.61 5.16 22.96
CA ILE A 191 7.42 4.03 23.44
C ILE A 191 6.84 2.72 22.94
N ASN A 192 7.67 1.91 22.28
CA ASN A 192 7.32 0.53 21.95
C ASN A 192 8.02 -0.43 22.92
N ALA A 193 7.27 -0.97 23.86
CA ALA A 193 7.69 -1.95 24.86
C ALA A 193 7.05 -3.33 24.63
N LEU A 194 6.67 -3.65 23.39
CA LEU A 194 6.17 -4.96 23.01
C LEU A 194 7.31 -5.98 22.92
N HIS A 195 7.09 -7.17 23.43
CA HIS A 195 7.91 -8.35 23.12
C HIS A 195 7.60 -8.92 21.71
N GLY A 196 6.56 -8.42 21.07
CA GLY A 196 6.14 -8.71 19.70
C GLY A 196 6.61 -7.69 18.67
N LYS A 197 5.80 -7.48 17.64
CA LYS A 197 6.05 -6.52 16.56
C LYS A 197 4.82 -5.65 16.30
N ILE A 198 5.05 -4.42 15.85
CA ILE A 198 4.00 -3.59 15.25
C ILE A 198 4.14 -3.69 13.74
N THR A 199 3.08 -4.12 13.07
CA THR A 199 3.00 -4.12 11.60
C THR A 199 2.13 -2.95 11.18
N LEU A 200 2.75 -1.91 10.62
CA LEU A 200 2.06 -0.74 10.09
C LEU A 200 1.86 -0.91 8.58
N SER A 201 0.61 -0.83 8.13
CA SER A 201 0.22 -0.87 6.73
C SER A 201 -0.42 0.45 6.34
N GLU A 202 0.18 1.17 5.40
CA GLU A 202 -0.29 2.45 4.90
C GLU A 202 -0.91 2.26 3.52
N TYR A 203 -2.15 2.72 3.34
CA TYR A 203 -2.89 2.61 2.08
C TYR A 203 -3.17 3.99 1.50
N ASP A 204 -2.86 4.22 0.24
CA ASP A 204 -2.99 5.52 -0.42
C ASP A 204 -4.43 5.98 -0.64
N LYS A 205 -5.41 5.08 -0.63
CA LYS A 205 -6.80 5.40 -0.95
C LYS A 205 -7.77 4.79 0.06
N THR A 206 -8.90 5.47 0.21
CA THR A 206 -10.05 4.98 0.97
C THR A 206 -10.44 3.59 0.48
N GLY A 207 -10.51 2.63 1.38
CA GLY A 207 -10.69 1.22 1.10
C GLY A 207 -12.06 0.79 0.56
N ASN A 208 -12.76 1.67 -0.12
CA ASN A 208 -13.96 1.33 -0.87
C ASN A 208 -13.54 0.78 -2.23
N TRP A 209 -13.41 -0.52 -2.30
CA TRP A 209 -13.08 -1.38 -3.43
C TRP A 209 -11.60 -1.48 -3.77
N PRO A 210 -11.15 -2.69 -4.00
CA PRO A 210 -9.87 -2.89 -4.61
C PRO A 210 -9.93 -2.29 -6.02
N ASN A 211 -9.41 -1.07 -6.19
CA ASN A 211 -8.88 -0.69 -7.49
C ASN A 211 -7.71 -1.64 -7.73
N TRP A 212 -8.06 -2.85 -8.12
CA TRP A 212 -7.12 -3.83 -8.61
C TRP A 212 -6.32 -3.20 -9.75
N PRO A 213 -5.00 -3.32 -9.75
CA PRO A 213 -4.09 -4.06 -8.87
C PRO A 213 -3.21 -3.21 -7.95
N TYR A 214 -3.54 -1.98 -7.66
CA TYR A 214 -2.61 -0.96 -7.15
C TYR A 214 -3.09 -0.26 -5.88
N GLN A 215 -3.46 -1.03 -4.88
CA GLN A 215 -3.37 -0.52 -3.52
C GLN A 215 -1.90 -0.63 -3.11
N HIS A 216 -1.20 0.48 -3.14
CA HIS A 216 0.12 0.56 -2.55
C HIS A 216 -0.04 0.40 -1.05
N LYS A 217 0.27 -0.78 -0.57
CA LYS A 217 0.40 -1.06 0.84
C LYS A 217 1.85 -0.91 1.21
N ASP A 218 2.19 0.19 1.82
CA ASP A 218 3.45 0.34 2.51
C ASP A 218 3.36 -0.40 3.84
N CYS A 219 4.22 -1.37 4.06
CA CYS A 219 4.25 -2.12 5.29
C CYS A 219 5.57 -1.86 6.04
N ARG A 220 5.46 -1.36 7.27
CA ARG A 220 6.59 -1.16 8.17
C ARG A 220 6.50 -2.16 9.31
N VAL A 221 7.59 -2.80 9.65
CA VAL A 221 7.68 -3.69 10.80
C VAL A 221 8.61 -3.08 11.83
N ILE A 222 8.04 -2.71 12.96
CA ILE A 222 8.70 -2.09 14.08
C ILE A 222 8.91 -3.15 15.15
N LYS A 223 10.15 -3.40 15.51
CA LYS A 223 10.50 -4.34 16.58
C LYS A 223 11.35 -3.66 17.61
N THR A 224 11.01 -3.85 18.87
CA THR A 224 11.84 -3.44 19.99
C THR A 224 12.56 -4.65 20.57
N LYS A 225 13.85 -4.51 20.83
CA LYS A 225 14.67 -5.49 21.55
C LYS A 225 15.37 -4.80 22.69
N GLU A 226 15.44 -5.47 23.80
CA GLU A 226 16.32 -5.07 24.88
C GLU A 226 17.75 -5.53 24.56
N VAL A 227 18.69 -4.59 24.49
CA VAL A 227 20.11 -4.83 24.27
C VAL A 227 20.86 -4.06 25.36
N ASP A 228 21.59 -4.79 26.19
CA ASP A 228 22.38 -4.24 27.31
C ASP A 228 21.56 -3.34 28.27
N GLY A 229 20.28 -3.68 28.48
CA GLY A 229 19.35 -2.92 29.35
C GLY A 229 18.72 -1.69 28.70
N GLU A 230 19.00 -1.42 27.43
CA GLU A 230 18.35 -0.36 26.65
C GLU A 230 17.36 -0.95 25.62
N LEU A 231 16.21 -0.27 25.49
CA LEU A 231 15.21 -0.63 24.47
C LEU A 231 15.63 -0.08 23.11
N VAL A 232 16.08 -0.96 22.22
CA VAL A 232 16.47 -0.60 20.85
C VAL A 232 15.32 -0.92 19.90
N THR A 233 14.72 0.12 19.32
CA THR A 233 13.65 -0.04 18.32
C THR A 233 14.24 -0.12 16.92
N THR A 234 13.90 -1.15 16.20
CA THR A 234 14.26 -1.33 14.79
C THR A 234 13.01 -1.15 13.94
N ASP A 235 12.99 -0.09 13.16
CA ASP A 235 11.95 0.20 12.17
C ASP A 235 12.45 -0.29 10.81
N ARG A 236 11.89 -1.40 10.32
CA ARG A 236 12.21 -1.94 9.00
C ARG A 236 10.98 -1.85 8.13
N ARG A 237 11.09 -1.09 7.08
CA ARG A 237 10.12 -1.13 6.00
C ARG A 237 10.17 -2.53 5.38
N LYS A 238 9.10 -3.26 5.50
CA LYS A 238 8.93 -4.57 4.92
C LYS A 238 7.78 -4.49 3.94
N VAL A 239 8.08 -4.28 2.68
CA VAL A 239 7.08 -4.51 1.64
C VAL A 239 7.12 -5.99 1.32
N TRP A 240 6.31 -6.74 1.98
CA TRP A 240 5.79 -7.95 1.44
C TRP A 240 4.44 -7.59 0.81
N ASN A 241 4.44 -7.42 -0.47
CA ASN A 241 3.25 -7.69 -1.21
C ASN A 241 3.20 -9.20 -1.35
N ASP A 242 2.32 -9.83 -0.60
CA ASP A 242 2.02 -11.26 -0.74
C ASP A 242 1.32 -11.55 -2.08
N ALA A 243 1.21 -10.57 -2.95
CA ALA A 243 0.54 -10.63 -4.23
C ALA A 243 1.55 -10.83 -5.36
N LEU A 244 1.27 -11.80 -6.19
CA LEU A 244 1.81 -11.90 -7.54
C LEU A 244 1.15 -10.82 -8.40
N PHE A 245 1.93 -10.01 -9.05
CA PHE A 245 1.46 -8.99 -9.98
C PHE A 245 1.52 -9.53 -11.40
N LEU A 246 0.44 -9.34 -12.15
CA LEU A 246 0.47 -9.50 -13.58
C LEU A 246 1.16 -8.27 -14.18
N GLU A 247 2.25 -8.49 -14.89
CA GLU A 247 2.93 -7.43 -15.64
C GLU A 247 2.58 -7.55 -17.12
N VAL A 248 2.24 -6.44 -17.72
CA VAL A 248 2.06 -6.31 -19.17
C VAL A 248 2.84 -5.10 -19.63
N GLY A 249 3.64 -5.28 -20.68
CA GLY A 249 4.41 -4.20 -21.28
C GLY A 249 4.30 -4.26 -22.80
N ILE A 250 4.21 -3.11 -23.43
CA ILE A 250 4.21 -2.98 -24.89
C ILE A 250 5.28 -1.97 -25.27
N GLY A 251 6.16 -2.37 -26.16
CA GLY A 251 7.29 -1.53 -26.54
C GLY A 251 7.63 -1.59 -28.02
N LEU A 252 8.47 -0.67 -28.41
CA LEU A 252 9.07 -0.60 -29.72
C LEU A 252 10.58 -0.78 -29.61
N LEU A 253 11.14 -1.64 -30.44
CA LEU A 253 12.57 -1.86 -30.56
C LEU A 253 13.06 -1.22 -31.87
N HIS A 254 14.18 -0.52 -31.74
CA HIS A 254 14.93 -0.03 -32.89
C HIS A 254 16.29 -0.74 -32.92
N GLY A 255 16.53 -1.49 -33.98
CA GLY A 255 17.79 -2.21 -34.18
C GLY A 255 18.72 -1.54 -35.18
N ASN A 256 20.00 -1.88 -35.15
CA ASN A 256 20.93 -1.49 -36.18
C ASN A 256 20.46 -2.05 -37.53
N LYS A 257 20.61 -1.25 -38.59
CA LYS A 257 20.43 -1.75 -39.94
C LYS A 257 21.61 -2.66 -40.32
N PRO A 258 21.34 -3.75 -41.04
CA PRO A 258 22.45 -4.57 -41.58
C PRO A 258 23.28 -3.77 -42.57
N THR A 259 24.55 -4.14 -42.68
CA THR A 259 25.48 -3.50 -43.60
C THR A 259 25.11 -3.76 -45.07
N ASN A 260 24.54 -4.95 -45.34
CA ASN A 260 24.01 -5.31 -46.64
C ASN A 260 22.50 -4.92 -46.73
N PRO A 261 22.11 -4.02 -47.64
CA PRO A 261 20.71 -3.64 -47.80
C PRO A 261 19.79 -4.78 -48.27
N ASN A 262 20.34 -5.84 -48.84
CA ASN A 262 19.61 -7.04 -49.28
C ASN A 262 19.62 -8.15 -48.23
N SER A 263 19.99 -7.83 -46.99
CA SER A 263 19.98 -8.81 -45.91
C SER A 263 18.55 -9.26 -45.60
N PRO A 264 18.31 -10.55 -45.41
CA PRO A 264 16.99 -11.05 -44.95
C PRO A 264 16.60 -10.52 -43.56
N PHE A 265 17.59 -9.99 -42.83
CA PHE A 265 17.40 -9.43 -41.47
C PHE A 265 17.11 -7.93 -41.49
N LEU A 266 16.99 -7.30 -42.67
CA LEU A 266 16.56 -5.91 -42.75
C LEU A 266 15.12 -5.78 -42.29
N GLN A 267 14.93 -5.01 -41.24
CA GLN A 267 13.61 -4.87 -40.57
C GLN A 267 13.13 -3.41 -40.63
N SER A 268 11.81 -3.25 -40.76
CA SER A 268 11.17 -1.93 -40.77
C SER A 268 10.78 -1.50 -39.36
N SER A 269 10.30 -2.41 -38.53
CA SER A 269 9.86 -2.16 -37.17
C SER A 269 9.87 -3.44 -36.34
N THR A 270 10.02 -3.29 -35.05
CA THR A 270 9.88 -4.41 -34.10
C THR A 270 8.98 -3.98 -32.95
N LEU A 271 7.92 -4.72 -32.77
CA LEU A 271 7.04 -4.62 -31.61
C LEU A 271 7.49 -5.64 -30.55
N THR A 272 7.64 -5.21 -29.31
CA THR A 272 7.85 -6.13 -28.19
C THR A 272 6.63 -6.15 -27.28
N VAL A 273 6.27 -7.32 -26.83
CA VAL A 273 5.21 -7.52 -25.84
C VAL A 273 5.77 -8.34 -24.71
N ASN A 274 5.68 -7.80 -23.51
CA ASN A 274 6.06 -8.46 -22.27
C ASN A 274 4.81 -8.82 -21.48
N MET A 275 4.75 -10.03 -20.97
CA MET A 275 3.69 -10.47 -20.08
C MET A 275 4.25 -11.46 -19.07
N GLY A 276 3.89 -11.31 -17.80
CA GLY A 276 4.41 -12.21 -16.79
C GLY A 276 3.85 -11.96 -15.41
N LEU A 277 4.39 -12.70 -14.47
CA LEU A 277 4.08 -12.60 -13.05
C LEU A 277 5.31 -12.15 -12.30
N SER A 278 5.17 -11.17 -11.45
CA SER A 278 6.27 -10.67 -10.63
C SER A 278 5.88 -10.50 -9.17
N THR A 279 6.88 -10.48 -8.33
CA THR A 279 6.78 -10.19 -6.90
C THR A 279 7.79 -9.15 -6.51
N TYR A 280 7.49 -8.39 -5.47
CA TYR A 280 8.34 -7.32 -4.97
C TYR A 280 8.89 -7.66 -3.60
N PHE A 281 10.16 -7.36 -3.38
CA PHE A 281 10.84 -7.44 -2.10
C PHE A 281 11.35 -6.06 -1.71
N ASN A 282 11.08 -5.62 -0.51
CA ASN A 282 11.65 -4.39 0.00
C ASN A 282 12.99 -4.66 0.66
N LEU A 283 14.02 -3.94 0.23
CA LEU A 283 15.37 -4.07 0.76
C LEU A 283 15.71 -3.02 1.83
N GLY A 284 14.78 -2.12 2.17
CA GLY A 284 14.98 -1.06 3.17
C GLY A 284 14.30 0.25 2.78
N ASN A 285 14.56 1.32 3.52
CA ASN A 285 13.78 2.59 3.49
C ASN A 285 13.48 3.22 2.11
N ARG A 286 14.23 2.90 1.06
CA ARG A 286 13.99 3.45 -0.28
C ARG A 286 14.34 2.48 -1.41
N TRP A 287 14.69 1.24 -1.09
CA TRP A 287 15.11 0.27 -2.08
C TRP A 287 14.14 -0.89 -2.17
N GLY A 288 13.81 -1.29 -3.39
CA GLY A 288 12.99 -2.46 -3.67
C GLY A 288 13.63 -3.34 -4.72
N LEU A 289 13.39 -4.63 -4.62
CA LEU A 289 13.78 -5.63 -5.61
C LEU A 289 12.52 -6.26 -6.18
N LYS A 290 12.40 -6.28 -7.50
CA LYS A 290 11.35 -7.01 -8.21
C LYS A 290 11.97 -8.18 -8.94
N THR A 291 11.31 -9.33 -8.91
CA THR A 291 11.65 -10.48 -9.74
C THR A 291 10.42 -11.31 -10.06
N GLY A 292 10.52 -12.25 -10.98
CA GLY A 292 9.39 -13.04 -11.40
C GLY A 292 9.68 -13.95 -12.58
N LEU A 293 8.64 -14.22 -13.37
CA LEU A 293 8.72 -14.94 -14.63
C LEU A 293 8.05 -14.12 -15.72
N LEU A 294 8.78 -13.83 -16.78
CA LEU A 294 8.33 -12.95 -17.85
C LEU A 294 8.44 -13.62 -19.22
N TRP A 295 7.37 -13.59 -19.98
CA TRP A 295 7.35 -13.83 -21.41
C TRP A 295 7.70 -12.55 -22.14
N ASN A 296 8.65 -12.64 -23.06
CA ASN A 296 9.03 -11.55 -23.94
C ASN A 296 8.88 -12.03 -25.39
N GLU A 297 7.89 -11.49 -26.08
CA GLU A 297 7.65 -11.75 -27.49
C GLU A 297 8.08 -10.55 -28.32
N ASN A 298 8.91 -10.78 -29.34
CA ASN A 298 9.27 -9.76 -30.31
C ASN A 298 8.69 -10.12 -31.67
N ARG A 299 8.06 -9.14 -32.30
CA ARG A 299 7.45 -9.20 -33.63
C ARG A 299 8.16 -8.26 -34.57
N LYS A 300 8.95 -8.80 -35.47
CA LYS A 300 9.79 -8.04 -36.40
C LYS A 300 9.19 -8.07 -37.80
N SER A 301 8.83 -6.89 -38.30
CA SER A 301 8.40 -6.76 -39.68
C SER A 301 9.62 -6.62 -40.60
N LEU A 302 9.79 -7.53 -41.53
CA LEU A 302 10.91 -7.54 -42.47
C LEU A 302 10.65 -6.61 -43.65
N CYS A 303 11.74 -6.04 -44.19
CA CYS A 303 11.68 -5.17 -45.40
C CYS A 303 11.68 -5.97 -46.69
N HIS A 304 12.10 -7.23 -46.65
CA HIS A 304 12.15 -8.12 -47.81
C HIS A 304 11.18 -9.28 -47.66
N GLN A 305 10.73 -9.84 -48.75
CA GLN A 305 10.06 -11.11 -48.75
C GLN A 305 11.12 -12.21 -48.57
N VAL A 306 10.97 -13.01 -47.55
CA VAL A 306 11.89 -14.10 -47.24
C VAL A 306 11.15 -15.42 -47.11
N LYS A 307 11.84 -16.54 -47.40
CA LYS A 307 11.43 -17.88 -47.08
C LYS A 307 12.49 -18.57 -46.24
N TYR A 308 12.08 -19.60 -45.54
CA TYR A 308 12.97 -20.45 -44.77
C TYR A 308 13.18 -21.75 -45.49
N GLU A 309 14.40 -21.95 -45.97
CA GLU A 309 14.82 -23.16 -46.69
C GLU A 309 16.19 -23.60 -46.26
N ASN A 310 16.40 -24.91 -46.11
CA ASN A 310 17.71 -25.48 -45.70
C ASN A 310 18.31 -24.86 -44.43
N ASN A 311 17.46 -24.53 -43.48
CA ASN A 311 17.85 -23.86 -42.22
C ASN A 311 18.39 -22.44 -42.41
N GLU A 312 18.10 -21.77 -43.51
CA GLU A 312 18.50 -20.42 -43.81
C GLU A 312 17.31 -19.55 -44.23
N LEU A 313 17.39 -18.26 -43.91
CA LEU A 313 16.44 -17.27 -44.42
C LEU A 313 16.97 -16.73 -45.74
N VAL A 314 16.22 -16.95 -46.78
CA VAL A 314 16.60 -16.55 -48.16
C VAL A 314 15.65 -15.45 -48.64
N VAL A 315 16.22 -14.35 -49.18
CA VAL A 315 15.43 -13.30 -49.85
C VAL A 315 14.91 -13.81 -51.16
N ILE A 316 13.57 -13.75 -51.36
CA ILE A 316 12.92 -14.21 -52.60
C ILE A 316 12.81 -13.07 -53.61
N ASP A 317 12.53 -11.85 -53.15
CA ASP A 317 12.24 -10.73 -54.02
C ASP A 317 12.84 -9.42 -53.50
N GLY A 318 13.18 -8.52 -54.41
CA GLY A 318 13.76 -7.22 -54.13
C GLY A 318 12.79 -6.32 -53.33
N GLN A 319 13.32 -5.21 -52.87
CA GLN A 319 12.60 -4.18 -52.12
C GLN A 319 11.24 -3.86 -52.74
N GLY A 320 10.17 -4.08 -52.04
CA GLY A 320 8.87 -3.63 -52.56
C GLY A 320 7.75 -3.69 -51.58
N ASP A 321 7.53 -4.76 -50.87
CA ASP A 321 6.31 -4.87 -50.06
C ASP A 321 6.60 -5.13 -48.59
N TYR A 322 6.71 -4.04 -47.92
CA TYR A 322 6.83 -3.96 -46.48
C TYR A 322 5.74 -4.77 -45.81
N GLN A 323 6.09 -5.62 -44.89
CA GLN A 323 5.13 -6.29 -44.00
C GLN A 323 4.54 -7.63 -44.46
N ARG A 324 5.05 -8.22 -45.50
CA ARG A 324 4.60 -9.58 -45.90
C ARG A 324 5.11 -10.69 -44.99
N ASN A 325 6.27 -10.46 -44.38
CA ASN A 325 6.92 -11.43 -43.53
C ASN A 325 7.21 -10.82 -42.15
N ARG A 326 6.92 -11.61 -41.14
CA ARG A 326 7.24 -11.26 -39.76
C ARG A 326 8.02 -12.38 -39.10
N LEU A 327 9.10 -12.01 -38.45
CA LEU A 327 9.83 -12.89 -37.55
C LEU A 327 9.29 -12.72 -36.13
N TYR A 328 8.95 -13.86 -35.53
CA TYR A 328 8.54 -13.93 -34.15
C TYR A 328 9.60 -14.68 -33.35
N ASN A 329 9.95 -14.17 -32.22
CA ASN A 329 10.68 -14.93 -31.23
C ASN A 329 10.04 -14.76 -29.86
N LEU A 330 10.00 -15.83 -29.11
CA LEU A 330 9.44 -15.90 -27.76
C LEU A 330 10.50 -16.35 -26.80
N TYR A 331 10.80 -15.49 -25.83
CA TYR A 331 11.67 -15.80 -24.72
C TYR A 331 10.86 -15.92 -23.43
N MET A 332 11.28 -16.81 -22.56
CA MET A 332 10.81 -16.87 -21.19
C MET A 332 12.01 -16.71 -20.26
N GLY A 333 11.90 -15.84 -19.28
CA GLY A 333 13.03 -15.54 -18.43
C GLY A 333 12.66 -14.86 -17.11
N ILE A 334 13.71 -14.53 -16.40
CA ILE A 334 13.61 -13.91 -15.08
C ILE A 334 13.94 -12.43 -15.21
N PRO A 335 12.98 -11.53 -14.93
CA PRO A 335 13.26 -10.12 -14.72
C PRO A 335 13.82 -9.89 -13.32
N VAL A 336 14.76 -8.99 -13.19
CA VAL A 336 15.26 -8.49 -11.91
C VAL A 336 15.34 -6.98 -12.00
N SER A 337 14.61 -6.29 -11.15
CA SER A 337 14.60 -4.82 -11.12
C SER A 337 14.97 -4.33 -9.73
N LEU A 338 16.01 -3.52 -9.65
CA LEU A 338 16.39 -2.81 -8.44
C LEU A 338 15.84 -1.40 -8.51
N SER A 339 14.89 -1.09 -7.64
CA SER A 339 14.15 0.17 -7.62
C SER A 339 14.59 1.07 -6.47
N TYR A 340 14.72 2.36 -6.75
CA TYR A 340 14.89 3.40 -5.76
C TYR A 340 13.66 4.30 -5.73
N TYR A 341 12.98 4.37 -4.59
CA TYR A 341 11.75 5.14 -4.41
C TYR A 341 12.02 6.61 -4.15
N LEU A 342 11.29 7.47 -4.84
CA LEU A 342 11.41 8.92 -4.79
C LEU A 342 10.37 9.54 -3.85
N GLY A 343 10.73 10.71 -3.29
CA GLY A 343 9.83 11.50 -2.45
C GLY A 343 9.49 10.86 -1.10
N LYS A 344 8.67 11.56 -0.32
CA LYS A 344 8.21 11.09 1.01
C LYS A 344 7.11 10.02 0.87
N LYS A 345 6.24 10.14 -0.13
CA LYS A 345 5.14 9.21 -0.38
C LYS A 345 5.56 7.94 -1.13
N GLN A 346 6.74 7.96 -1.78
CA GLN A 346 7.33 6.82 -2.49
C GLN A 346 6.40 6.19 -3.55
N THR A 347 5.58 7.03 -4.16
CA THR A 347 4.66 6.67 -5.25
C THR A 347 5.38 6.58 -6.60
N GLU A 348 6.62 7.04 -6.65
CA GLU A 348 7.45 7.06 -7.84
C GLU A 348 8.75 6.32 -7.57
N SER A 349 9.30 5.67 -8.59
CA SER A 349 10.60 5.02 -8.50
C SER A 349 11.36 5.05 -9.80
N VAL A 350 12.69 5.05 -9.67
CA VAL A 350 13.61 4.77 -10.77
C VAL A 350 14.19 3.38 -10.54
N SER A 351 14.21 2.57 -11.58
CA SER A 351 14.68 1.19 -11.46
C SER A 351 15.75 0.87 -12.50
N LEU A 352 16.74 0.10 -12.08
CA LEU A 352 17.65 -0.61 -12.97
C LEU A 352 17.05 -1.99 -13.22
N ASP A 353 16.74 -2.28 -14.48
CA ASP A 353 16.10 -3.53 -14.91
C ASP A 353 17.11 -4.42 -15.62
N LEU A 354 17.13 -5.68 -15.24
CA LEU A 354 17.83 -6.76 -15.92
C LEU A 354 16.80 -7.82 -16.33
N TYR A 355 16.96 -8.38 -17.49
CA TYR A 355 16.17 -9.53 -17.95
C TYR A 355 17.11 -10.58 -18.54
N CYS A 356 16.97 -11.82 -18.08
CA CYS A 356 17.67 -12.97 -18.63
C CYS A 356 16.64 -14.02 -19.06
N GLY A 357 16.53 -14.27 -20.35
CA GLY A 357 15.54 -15.17 -20.93
C GLY A 357 16.16 -16.21 -21.85
N ARG A 358 15.50 -17.36 -21.92
CA ARG A 358 15.79 -18.45 -22.86
C ARG A 358 14.75 -18.47 -23.98
N LEU A 359 15.20 -18.66 -25.20
CA LEU A 359 14.34 -18.82 -26.37
C LEU A 359 13.48 -20.09 -26.21
N LEU A 360 12.17 -19.93 -26.36
CA LEU A 360 11.19 -21.03 -26.37
C LEU A 360 10.70 -21.36 -27.77
N GLY A 361 10.69 -20.39 -28.67
CA GLY A 361 10.24 -20.60 -30.04
C GLY A 361 10.59 -19.45 -30.95
N GLU A 362 10.75 -19.78 -32.21
CA GLU A 362 11.01 -18.85 -33.29
C GLU A 362 10.17 -19.25 -34.51
N THR A 363 9.57 -18.27 -35.18
CA THR A 363 8.63 -18.53 -36.26
C THR A 363 8.70 -17.43 -37.31
N LEU A 364 8.72 -17.82 -38.58
CA LEU A 364 8.47 -16.94 -39.70
C LEU A 364 6.98 -17.02 -40.07
N VAL A 365 6.31 -15.88 -40.12
CA VAL A 365 4.94 -15.78 -40.58
C VAL A 365 4.87 -15.02 -41.88
N THR A 366 4.37 -15.65 -42.92
CA THR A 366 4.20 -15.08 -44.26
C THR A 366 2.74 -14.78 -44.51
N SER A 367 2.41 -13.57 -44.96
CA SER A 367 1.02 -13.20 -45.31
C SER A 367 0.50 -14.04 -46.46
N LYS A 368 -0.75 -14.50 -46.38
CA LYS A 368 -1.44 -15.21 -47.44
C LYS A 368 -1.83 -14.28 -48.59
N ASP A 369 -2.07 -13.00 -48.29
CA ASP A 369 -2.48 -12.02 -49.30
C ASP A 369 -1.32 -11.00 -49.48
N PRO A 370 -0.61 -11.10 -50.60
CA PRO A 370 0.51 -10.20 -50.88
C PRO A 370 0.09 -8.74 -51.07
N THR A 371 -1.18 -8.47 -51.23
CA THR A 371 -1.69 -7.10 -51.51
C THR A 371 -2.13 -6.40 -50.23
N LYS A 372 -2.32 -7.15 -49.13
CA LYS A 372 -2.75 -6.59 -47.88
C LYS A 372 -1.62 -6.60 -46.86
N PRO A 373 -1.25 -5.42 -46.31
CA PRO A 373 -0.32 -5.38 -45.20
C PRO A 373 -0.91 -6.13 -44.00
N PHE A 374 -0.05 -6.71 -43.15
CA PHE A 374 -0.48 -7.22 -41.85
C PHE A 374 -1.14 -6.08 -41.08
N GLY A 375 -2.48 -6.08 -41.03
CA GLY A 375 -3.19 -5.26 -40.05
C GLY A 375 -2.94 -5.78 -38.64
N LEU A 376 -3.59 -5.17 -37.66
CA LEU A 376 -3.63 -5.65 -36.26
C LEU A 376 -4.28 -7.04 -36.09
N VAL A 377 -4.58 -7.74 -37.18
CA VAL A 377 -5.28 -9.02 -37.18
C VAL A 377 -4.32 -10.11 -36.72
N LEU A 378 -4.66 -10.69 -35.62
CA LEU A 378 -4.04 -11.89 -35.09
C LEU A 378 -4.18 -13.04 -36.10
N PHE A 379 -3.04 -13.38 -36.80
CA PHE A 379 -2.84 -14.66 -37.47
C PHE A 379 -3.40 -14.99 -38.88
N PRO A 380 -3.36 -14.14 -39.88
CA PRO A 380 -3.56 -14.65 -41.23
C PRO A 380 -2.21 -14.89 -41.94
N GLY A 381 -1.67 -16.08 -41.85
CA GLY A 381 -0.43 -16.41 -42.58
C GLY A 381 -0.06 -17.90 -42.49
N THR A 382 0.84 -18.32 -43.37
CA THR A 382 1.57 -19.59 -43.21
C THR A 382 2.64 -19.37 -42.12
N LYS A 383 2.85 -20.40 -41.29
CA LYS A 383 3.84 -20.37 -40.20
C LYS A 383 4.91 -21.41 -40.47
N ASP A 384 6.12 -20.98 -40.57
CA ASP A 384 7.28 -21.84 -40.66
C ASP A 384 8.05 -21.75 -39.34
N HIS A 385 8.20 -22.89 -38.68
CA HIS A 385 9.06 -22.96 -37.51
C HIS A 385 10.50 -22.81 -37.93
N LEU A 386 11.21 -21.93 -37.23
CA LEU A 386 12.63 -21.71 -37.44
C LEU A 386 13.43 -22.49 -36.43
N ASP A 387 14.60 -22.95 -36.85
CA ASP A 387 15.53 -23.60 -35.97
C ASP A 387 16.88 -22.86 -36.02
N ASN A 388 17.34 -22.42 -34.87
CA ASN A 388 18.67 -21.84 -34.70
C ASN A 388 18.92 -20.49 -35.41
N VAL A 389 17.91 -19.67 -35.65
CA VAL A 389 18.07 -18.32 -36.24
C VAL A 389 18.42 -17.30 -35.15
N PHE A 390 17.67 -17.32 -34.05
CA PHE A 390 17.88 -16.39 -32.96
C PHE A 390 18.85 -16.94 -31.90
N ASN A 391 19.46 -16.00 -31.17
CA ASN A 391 20.28 -16.37 -30.02
C ASN A 391 19.44 -17.11 -28.98
N PRO A 392 19.88 -18.26 -28.47
CA PRO A 392 19.14 -19.01 -27.47
C PRO A 392 19.00 -18.27 -26.15
N TRP A 393 19.82 -17.27 -25.90
CA TRP A 393 19.77 -16.47 -24.69
C TRP A 393 19.56 -14.99 -25.04
N LYS A 394 18.69 -14.34 -24.26
CA LYS A 394 18.44 -12.90 -24.32
C LYS A 394 18.85 -12.30 -22.98
N LEU A 395 19.67 -11.27 -23.04
CA LEU A 395 20.06 -10.49 -21.87
C LEU A 395 19.80 -9.03 -22.16
N GLU A 396 18.90 -8.40 -21.37
CA GLU A 396 18.58 -6.99 -21.47
C GLU A 396 19.00 -6.24 -20.22
N ILE A 397 19.42 -5.00 -20.40
CA ILE A 397 19.57 -4.02 -19.34
C ILE A 397 18.75 -2.79 -19.68
N GLY A 398 18.11 -2.19 -18.69
CA GLY A 398 17.26 -1.03 -18.89
C GLY A 398 17.14 -0.16 -17.65
N LEU A 399 16.59 1.02 -17.87
CA LEU A 399 16.20 1.95 -16.84
C LEU A 399 14.69 2.18 -16.95
N SER A 400 14.00 2.11 -15.83
CA SER A 400 12.56 2.40 -15.76
C SER A 400 12.28 3.57 -14.84
N PHE A 401 11.29 4.34 -15.22
CA PHE A 401 10.58 5.24 -14.32
C PHE A 401 9.19 4.68 -14.10
N ASN A 402 8.84 4.41 -12.84
CA ASN A 402 7.53 3.88 -12.48
C ASN A 402 6.79 4.91 -11.64
N THR A 403 5.48 5.05 -11.88
CA THR A 403 4.61 6.00 -11.17
C THR A 403 3.22 5.42 -11.02
N GLN A 404 2.53 5.84 -9.97
CA GLN A 404 1.14 5.43 -9.69
C GLN A 404 0.11 6.47 -10.14
N HIS A 405 0.57 7.60 -10.67
CA HIS A 405 -0.29 8.74 -10.97
C HIS A 405 -0.89 8.73 -12.38
N LEU A 406 -0.46 7.85 -13.27
CA LEU A 406 -0.86 7.82 -14.68
C LEU A 406 -1.98 6.82 -15.01
N GLY A 407 -2.78 6.42 -14.04
CA GLY A 407 -3.91 5.52 -14.25
C GLY A 407 -3.47 4.09 -14.61
N ILE A 408 -3.77 3.65 -15.84
CA ILE A 408 -3.40 2.30 -16.31
C ILE A 408 -1.92 2.20 -16.74
N ILE A 409 -1.23 3.32 -16.95
CA ILE A 409 0.19 3.34 -17.29
C ILE A 409 0.97 3.42 -15.99
N HIS A 410 1.79 2.40 -15.73
CA HIS A 410 2.55 2.31 -14.50
C HIS A 410 4.02 2.68 -14.64
N GLY A 411 4.50 2.77 -15.88
CA GLY A 411 5.88 3.18 -16.09
C GLY A 411 6.31 3.23 -17.53
N LEU A 412 7.49 3.78 -17.69
CA LEU A 412 8.23 3.85 -18.94
C LEU A 412 9.59 3.18 -18.74
N ARG A 413 9.98 2.28 -19.63
CA ARG A 413 11.27 1.61 -19.64
C ARG A 413 12.02 1.90 -20.91
N VAL A 414 13.30 2.24 -20.78
CA VAL A 414 14.26 2.28 -21.89
C VAL A 414 15.28 1.17 -21.67
N PHE A 415 15.52 0.33 -22.66
CA PHE A 415 16.36 -0.84 -22.51
C PHE A 415 17.17 -1.16 -23.76
N THR A 416 18.19 -1.98 -23.61
CA THR A 416 19.01 -2.48 -24.71
C THR A 416 19.38 -3.94 -24.50
N ASN A 417 19.54 -4.68 -25.59
CA ASN A 417 20.05 -6.03 -25.58
C ASN A 417 21.59 -6.01 -25.41
N LEU A 418 22.09 -6.80 -24.48
CA LEU A 418 23.53 -6.97 -24.26
C LEU A 418 24.11 -8.06 -25.15
N LEU A 419 23.32 -9.08 -25.48
CA LEU A 419 23.74 -10.15 -26.40
C LEU A 419 23.30 -9.85 -27.83
N PRO A 420 24.01 -10.36 -28.83
CA PRO A 420 23.55 -10.30 -30.22
C PRO A 420 22.19 -10.96 -30.35
N GLU A 421 21.35 -10.39 -31.19
CA GLU A 421 19.98 -10.86 -31.37
C GLU A 421 19.91 -12.20 -32.11
N TYR A 422 20.78 -12.37 -33.10
CA TYR A 422 20.86 -13.57 -33.91
C TYR A 422 22.02 -14.46 -33.44
N LYS A 423 21.88 -15.75 -33.72
CA LYS A 423 22.91 -16.75 -33.40
C LYS A 423 24.20 -16.48 -34.19
N PRO A 424 25.37 -16.68 -33.59
CA PRO A 424 26.64 -16.60 -34.33
C PRO A 424 26.64 -17.54 -35.54
N GLY A 425 27.05 -17.01 -36.70
CA GLY A 425 27.08 -17.74 -37.98
C GLY A 425 25.85 -17.53 -38.86
N VAL A 426 24.71 -17.06 -38.32
CA VAL A 426 23.52 -16.76 -39.10
C VAL A 426 23.67 -15.44 -39.85
N THR A 427 24.39 -14.48 -39.28
CA THR A 427 24.73 -13.20 -39.91
C THR A 427 26.07 -12.70 -39.38
N THR A 428 26.76 -11.96 -40.20
CA THR A 428 28.00 -11.26 -39.80
C THR A 428 27.74 -9.95 -39.07
N ASP A 429 26.53 -9.43 -39.19
CA ASP A 429 26.12 -8.19 -38.55
C ASP A 429 25.79 -8.41 -37.07
N LYS A 430 26.35 -7.56 -36.21
CA LYS A 430 26.03 -7.55 -34.78
C LYS A 430 24.80 -6.68 -34.54
N PHE A 431 23.62 -7.30 -34.56
CA PHE A 431 22.39 -6.59 -34.26
C PHE A 431 22.29 -6.33 -32.76
N ARG A 432 22.21 -5.06 -32.41
CA ARG A 432 21.84 -4.58 -31.06
C ARG A 432 20.61 -3.73 -31.19
N SER A 433 19.70 -3.88 -30.28
CA SER A 433 18.47 -3.09 -30.26
C SER A 433 18.37 -2.24 -29.00
N VAL A 434 17.82 -1.05 -29.18
CA VAL A 434 17.37 -0.18 -28.09
C VAL A 434 15.86 -0.12 -28.15
N GLY A 435 15.22 -0.26 -27.03
CA GLY A 435 13.76 -0.29 -26.92
C GLY A 435 13.22 0.71 -25.93
N VAL A 436 11.98 1.11 -26.17
CA VAL A 436 11.15 1.87 -25.24
C VAL A 436 9.88 1.07 -25.00
N GLU A 437 9.52 0.87 -23.76
CA GLU A 437 8.39 0.07 -23.32
C GLU A 437 7.52 0.86 -22.36
N ILE A 438 6.21 0.80 -22.57
CA ILE A 438 5.19 1.28 -21.63
C ILE A 438 4.76 0.09 -20.80
N LYS A 439 4.86 0.22 -19.47
CA LYS A 439 4.35 -0.76 -18.49
C LYS A 439 2.90 -0.41 -18.15
N LEU A 440 2.03 -1.39 -18.23
CA LEU A 440 0.59 -1.27 -17.98
C LEU A 440 0.21 -1.96 -16.68
#